data_1eb180b35a20b095f03fbe9318291f40
#
_entry.id   1eb180b35a20b095f03fbe9318291f40
#
_cell.length_a   1.000
_cell.length_b   1.000
_cell.length_c   1.000
_cell.angle_alpha   90.00
_cell.angle_beta   90.00
_cell.angle_gamma   90.00
#
_symmetry.space_group_name_H-M   'P 1'
#
loop_
_entity.id
_entity.type
_entity.pdbx_description
1 polymer ?
#
loop_
_entity_poly.entity_id
_entity_poly.type
_entity_poly.pdbx_seq_one_letter_code
_entity_poly.pdbx_strand_id
1 'polypeptide(L)'
;MKVDIQSLGTFNRLAHEGAEQATRSMCQMTGLDAAVDVTKITLVDWADVGEQLAGGEFVGVQFGFEGELAGDTVLVFDRRGSETIAEALVPGGADDEGMARSSVAEIGNIMMSGFIDGWADYLEASIEHTPPTYVEGTGREILPAGPESTDTESGDADSGLDQVFVFKSEIEWLDESVSFYIYMLPEYDPLAGVIGRHADSEDDAIPVDKLQVFNEMTYDGTQRAAENVEMMTGIETEAEVTQLSFAPIEDVPKQVGTDTYVGTVVEFTGVPSGFLLVLFDEASAVHIAEAMMPVEMDADEFTDQHESAIEELGNIMTSGFVDGWANVLRTTVDHTPPRLVHDMGRAIVDPLAAQVGQHQEHAFIIDSEMRTDDIAFGAEIHALPNEKELREALDELLVERADQTEADVEQIF
;
A
#
# COMPACT_ATOMS: atom_id res chain seq x y z
N MET A 1 19.21 7.29 5.01
CA MET A 1 18.26 8.39 5.37
C MET A 1 17.58 8.05 6.68
N LYS A 2 17.20 9.05 7.47
CA LYS A 2 16.31 8.87 8.63
C LYS A 2 15.01 9.61 8.36
N VAL A 3 13.90 9.02 8.71
CA VAL A 3 12.56 9.56 8.52
C VAL A 3 11.87 9.64 9.87
N ASP A 4 11.42 10.80 10.27
CA ASP A 4 10.58 10.95 11.46
C ASP A 4 9.09 10.98 11.07
N ILE A 5 8.26 10.54 12.00
CA ILE A 5 6.82 10.38 11.78
C ILE A 5 6.11 11.71 11.55
N GLN A 6 6.57 12.80 12.18
CA GLN A 6 5.99 14.13 11.97
C GLN A 6 6.28 14.62 10.55
N SER A 7 7.49 14.37 10.04
CA SER A 7 7.84 14.65 8.64
C SER A 7 6.99 13.82 7.69
N LEU A 8 6.82 12.51 7.91
CA LEU A 8 5.91 11.68 7.10
C LEU A 8 4.47 12.22 7.13
N GLY A 9 3.95 12.59 8.31
CA GLY A 9 2.63 13.19 8.44
C GLY A 9 2.51 14.51 7.69
N THR A 10 3.56 15.33 7.72
CA THR A 10 3.62 16.59 6.97
C THR A 10 3.64 16.33 5.46
N PHE A 11 4.45 15.37 4.99
CA PHE A 11 4.50 15.02 3.57
C PHE A 11 3.23 14.35 3.08
N ASN A 12 2.57 13.53 3.91
CA ASN A 12 1.26 12.96 3.59
C ASN A 12 0.21 14.07 3.41
N ARG A 13 0.15 15.03 4.34
CA ARG A 13 -0.75 16.18 4.23
C ARG A 13 -0.46 17.02 2.98
N LEU A 14 0.81 17.23 2.66
CA LEU A 14 1.22 17.97 1.47
C LEU A 14 0.78 17.26 0.18
N ALA A 15 0.95 15.94 0.11
CA ALA A 15 0.45 15.14 -1.00
C ALA A 15 -1.08 15.22 -1.12
N HIS A 16 -1.78 15.18 0.01
CA HIS A 16 -3.24 15.33 0.04
C HIS A 16 -3.68 16.72 -0.45
N GLU A 17 -3.09 17.81 0.05
CA GLU A 17 -3.39 19.18 -0.39
C GLU A 17 -3.07 19.38 -1.87
N GLY A 18 -1.97 18.80 -2.37
CA GLY A 18 -1.62 18.78 -3.79
C GLY A 18 -2.65 18.03 -4.63
N ALA A 19 -3.09 16.86 -4.18
CA ALA A 19 -4.13 16.08 -4.85
C ALA A 19 -5.48 16.82 -4.87
N GLU A 20 -5.85 17.50 -3.77
CA GLU A 20 -7.05 18.35 -3.75
C GLU A 20 -6.95 19.52 -4.73
N GLN A 21 -5.77 20.14 -4.87
CA GLN A 21 -5.56 21.22 -5.82
C GLN A 21 -5.68 20.72 -7.26
N ALA A 22 -5.07 19.58 -7.56
CA ALA A 22 -5.20 18.90 -8.85
C ALA A 22 -6.67 18.57 -9.18
N THR A 23 -7.37 17.96 -8.23
CA THR A 23 -8.78 17.59 -8.35
C THR A 23 -9.67 18.81 -8.59
N ARG A 24 -9.49 19.89 -7.84
CA ARG A 24 -10.22 21.15 -8.05
C ARG A 24 -9.99 21.71 -9.45
N SER A 25 -8.76 21.65 -9.95
CA SER A 25 -8.45 22.14 -11.31
C SER A 25 -9.16 21.33 -12.38
N MET A 26 -9.19 20.01 -12.23
CA MET A 26 -9.94 19.10 -13.09
C MET A 26 -11.45 19.40 -13.06
N CYS A 27 -12.06 19.49 -11.88
CA CYS A 27 -13.48 19.79 -11.71
C CYS A 27 -13.88 21.12 -12.38
N GLN A 28 -13.03 22.15 -12.28
CA GLN A 28 -13.28 23.44 -12.91
C GLN A 28 -13.27 23.38 -14.43
N MET A 29 -12.46 22.53 -15.03
CA MET A 29 -12.31 22.39 -16.48
C MET A 29 -13.38 21.49 -17.07
N THR A 30 -13.68 20.39 -16.41
CA THR A 30 -14.58 19.35 -16.92
C THR A 30 -16.04 19.56 -16.51
N GLY A 31 -16.28 20.26 -15.41
CA GLY A 31 -17.59 20.35 -14.75
C GLY A 31 -18.01 19.05 -14.04
N LEU A 32 -17.10 18.08 -13.91
CA LEU A 32 -17.29 16.86 -13.12
C LEU A 32 -17.01 17.15 -11.65
N ASP A 33 -17.69 16.45 -10.75
CA ASP A 33 -17.46 16.54 -9.32
C ASP A 33 -16.63 15.35 -8.84
N ALA A 34 -15.48 15.64 -8.21
CA ALA A 34 -14.57 14.64 -7.65
C ALA A 34 -13.98 15.12 -6.32
N ALA A 35 -13.57 14.19 -5.49
CA ALA A 35 -12.91 14.46 -4.22
C ALA A 35 -11.75 13.49 -3.97
N VAL A 36 -10.74 13.94 -3.24
CA VAL A 36 -9.67 13.04 -2.76
C VAL A 36 -10.26 12.17 -1.65
N ASP A 37 -10.19 10.85 -1.81
CA ASP A 37 -10.66 9.90 -0.79
C ASP A 37 -9.52 9.51 0.16
N VAL A 38 -8.41 9.01 -0.37
CA VAL A 38 -7.26 8.55 0.42
C VAL A 38 -5.97 9.14 -0.13
N THR A 39 -5.07 9.51 0.78
CA THR A 39 -3.67 9.78 0.45
C THR A 39 -2.78 9.01 1.42
N LYS A 40 -1.84 8.24 0.88
CA LYS A 40 -0.88 7.48 1.67
C LYS A 40 0.54 7.56 1.11
N ILE A 41 1.50 7.38 1.99
CA ILE A 41 2.90 7.16 1.65
C ILE A 41 3.16 5.67 1.83
N THR A 42 3.72 5.03 0.85
CA THR A 42 4.00 3.58 0.88
C THR A 42 5.47 3.33 0.61
N LEU A 43 6.10 2.48 1.40
CA LEU A 43 7.38 1.87 1.12
C LEU A 43 7.12 0.47 0.57
N VAL A 44 7.52 0.21 -0.65
CA VAL A 44 7.19 -1.01 -1.38
C VAL A 44 8.34 -1.36 -2.33
N ASP A 45 8.52 -2.65 -2.65
CA ASP A 45 9.42 -3.07 -3.70
C ASP A 45 8.99 -2.49 -5.05
N TRP A 46 9.94 -2.02 -5.85
CA TRP A 46 9.64 -1.45 -7.17
C TRP A 46 8.89 -2.45 -8.08
N ALA A 47 9.17 -3.74 -7.92
CA ALA A 47 8.48 -4.79 -8.67
C ALA A 47 6.98 -4.79 -8.39
N ASP A 48 6.58 -4.46 -7.18
CA ASP A 48 5.20 -4.57 -6.68
C ASP A 48 4.40 -3.27 -6.85
N VAL A 49 5.04 -2.14 -7.21
CA VAL A 49 4.32 -0.85 -7.41
C VAL A 49 3.19 -0.98 -8.42
N GLY A 50 3.36 -1.84 -9.43
CA GLY A 50 2.38 -2.08 -10.49
C GLY A 50 1.28 -3.08 -10.16
N GLU A 51 1.42 -3.89 -9.11
CA GLU A 51 0.48 -4.98 -8.79
C GLU A 51 -0.91 -4.44 -8.41
N GLN A 52 -0.98 -3.31 -7.73
CA GLN A 52 -2.25 -2.64 -7.42
C GLN A 52 -3.06 -2.20 -8.65
N LEU A 53 -2.41 -2.19 -9.81
CA LEU A 53 -3.00 -1.91 -11.12
C LEU A 53 -3.11 -3.19 -11.98
N ALA A 54 -2.91 -4.37 -11.39
CA ALA A 54 -2.98 -5.64 -12.10
C ALA A 54 -4.40 -5.92 -12.61
N GLY A 55 -4.48 -6.54 -13.78
CA GLY A 55 -5.74 -7.03 -14.36
C GLY A 55 -6.61 -6.00 -15.08
N GLY A 56 -6.22 -4.71 -15.15
CA GLY A 56 -6.93 -3.65 -15.87
C GLY A 56 -6.16 -3.08 -17.05
N GLU A 57 -6.89 -2.49 -18.01
CA GLU A 57 -6.31 -1.58 -19.00
C GLU A 57 -6.47 -0.14 -18.50
N PHE A 58 -5.38 0.59 -18.43
CA PHE A 58 -5.33 1.94 -17.90
C PHE A 58 -4.77 2.94 -18.92
N VAL A 59 -5.07 4.19 -18.66
CA VAL A 59 -4.49 5.34 -19.33
C VAL A 59 -3.66 6.12 -18.33
N GLY A 60 -2.39 6.32 -18.65
CA GLY A 60 -1.46 7.10 -17.82
C GLY A 60 -1.07 8.42 -18.48
N VAL A 61 -0.87 9.45 -17.66
CA VAL A 61 -0.20 10.68 -18.07
C VAL A 61 1.02 10.85 -17.18
N GLN A 62 2.18 10.58 -17.74
CA GLN A 62 3.47 10.61 -17.03
C GLN A 62 4.14 11.98 -17.13
N PHE A 63 4.85 12.35 -16.07
CA PHE A 63 5.66 13.57 -15.97
C PHE A 63 6.93 13.24 -15.18
N GLY A 64 8.07 13.76 -15.64
CA GLY A 64 9.23 13.91 -14.76
C GLY A 64 9.13 15.24 -14.00
N PHE A 65 9.69 15.31 -12.81
CA PHE A 65 9.89 16.56 -12.09
C PHE A 65 11.35 16.67 -11.63
N GLU A 66 11.87 17.90 -11.65
CA GLU A 66 13.28 18.21 -11.38
C GLU A 66 13.40 19.42 -10.47
N GLY A 67 14.47 19.49 -9.70
CA GLY A 67 14.76 20.60 -8.80
C GLY A 67 15.26 20.14 -7.45
N GLU A 68 14.80 20.76 -6.38
CA GLU A 68 15.15 20.33 -5.01
C GLU A 68 14.49 19.01 -4.62
N LEU A 69 13.37 18.68 -5.24
CA LEU A 69 12.77 17.37 -5.28
C LEU A 69 12.74 16.92 -6.74
N ALA A 70 13.15 15.70 -7.02
CA ALA A 70 13.20 15.12 -8.35
C ALA A 70 12.56 13.73 -8.35
N GLY A 71 12.10 13.27 -9.52
CA GLY A 71 11.47 11.98 -9.70
C GLY A 71 10.45 11.97 -10.82
N ASP A 72 9.56 11.02 -10.76
CA ASP A 72 8.48 10.84 -11.72
C ASP A 72 7.12 10.87 -11.04
N THR A 73 6.10 11.25 -11.80
CA THR A 73 4.71 11.18 -11.39
C THR A 73 3.84 10.69 -12.53
N VAL A 74 2.78 9.98 -12.21
CA VAL A 74 1.80 9.53 -13.18
C VAL A 74 0.38 9.68 -12.65
N LEU A 75 -0.47 10.23 -13.47
CA LEU A 75 -1.93 10.17 -13.31
C LEU A 75 -2.43 8.91 -13.99
N VAL A 76 -3.17 8.10 -13.27
CA VAL A 76 -3.67 6.81 -13.77
C VAL A 76 -5.19 6.83 -13.76
N PHE A 77 -5.78 6.63 -14.92
CA PHE A 77 -7.22 6.53 -15.14
C PHE A 77 -7.55 5.13 -15.67
N ASP A 78 -8.66 4.56 -15.26
CA ASP A 78 -9.22 3.47 -16.02
C ASP A 78 -9.74 3.96 -17.39
N ARG A 79 -10.02 3.04 -18.31
CA ARG A 79 -10.48 3.38 -19.66
C ARG A 79 -11.75 4.23 -19.62
N ARG A 80 -12.70 3.89 -18.75
CA ARG A 80 -13.97 4.61 -18.61
C ARG A 80 -13.75 6.03 -18.10
N GLY A 81 -12.88 6.20 -17.11
CA GLY A 81 -12.50 7.49 -16.56
C GLY A 81 -11.88 8.42 -17.60
N SER A 82 -10.97 7.89 -18.42
CA SER A 82 -10.34 8.65 -19.50
C SER A 82 -11.35 9.09 -20.59
N GLU A 83 -12.28 8.21 -20.95
CA GLU A 83 -13.36 8.52 -21.91
C GLU A 83 -14.32 9.60 -21.35
N THR A 84 -14.67 9.52 -20.07
CA THR A 84 -15.53 10.51 -19.40
C THR A 84 -14.86 11.89 -19.37
N ILE A 85 -13.58 11.97 -19.09
CA ILE A 85 -12.82 13.23 -19.16
C ILE A 85 -12.80 13.80 -20.57
N ALA A 86 -12.53 12.95 -21.57
CA ALA A 86 -12.49 13.39 -22.96
C ALA A 86 -13.83 13.94 -23.42
N GLU A 87 -14.94 13.29 -23.08
CA GLU A 87 -16.31 13.73 -23.41
C GLU A 87 -16.70 15.02 -22.67
N ALA A 88 -16.29 15.17 -21.40
CA ALA A 88 -16.57 16.37 -20.61
C ALA A 88 -15.88 17.61 -21.16
N LEU A 89 -14.65 17.45 -21.70
CA LEU A 89 -13.88 18.55 -22.27
C LEU A 89 -14.34 18.92 -23.68
N VAL A 90 -14.64 17.92 -24.50
CA VAL A 90 -15.01 18.10 -25.91
C VAL A 90 -16.14 17.14 -26.23
N PRO A 91 -17.40 17.63 -26.45
CA PRO A 91 -18.51 16.79 -26.85
C PRO A 91 -18.19 15.94 -28.09
N GLY A 92 -18.30 14.61 -27.99
CA GLY A 92 -17.86 13.65 -29.01
C GLY A 92 -16.36 13.40 -29.01
N GLY A 93 -15.64 13.89 -27.98
CA GLY A 93 -14.19 13.73 -27.85
C GLY A 93 -13.76 12.29 -27.60
N ALA A 94 -14.61 11.50 -26.94
CA ALA A 94 -14.37 10.08 -26.73
C ALA A 94 -14.42 9.23 -28.02
N ASP A 95 -15.15 9.69 -29.04
CA ASP A 95 -15.28 8.99 -30.31
C ASP A 95 -14.04 9.13 -31.22
N ASP A 96 -13.16 10.11 -30.96
CA ASP A 96 -11.93 10.36 -31.72
C ASP A 96 -10.71 10.11 -30.82
N GLU A 97 -9.97 9.03 -31.10
CA GLU A 97 -8.82 8.59 -30.31
C GLU A 97 -7.75 9.69 -30.14
N GLY A 98 -7.48 10.46 -31.20
CA GLY A 98 -6.49 11.54 -31.15
C GLY A 98 -6.95 12.70 -30.26
N MET A 99 -8.27 12.99 -30.28
CA MET A 99 -8.89 14.02 -29.48
C MET A 99 -8.97 13.59 -28.00
N ALA A 100 -9.34 12.33 -27.74
CA ALA A 100 -9.38 11.75 -26.42
C ALA A 100 -7.99 11.82 -25.73
N ARG A 101 -6.94 11.36 -26.41
CA ARG A 101 -5.55 11.44 -25.93
C ARG A 101 -5.13 12.87 -25.63
N SER A 102 -5.42 13.80 -26.50
CA SER A 102 -5.07 15.22 -26.30
C SER A 102 -5.80 15.82 -25.12
N SER A 103 -7.07 15.49 -24.93
CA SER A 103 -7.90 15.97 -23.82
C SER A 103 -7.39 15.46 -22.48
N VAL A 104 -7.10 14.16 -22.37
CA VAL A 104 -6.58 13.55 -21.15
C VAL A 104 -5.18 14.08 -20.82
N ALA A 105 -4.32 14.26 -21.82
CA ALA A 105 -2.98 14.84 -21.62
C ALA A 105 -3.05 16.31 -21.14
N GLU A 106 -3.99 17.11 -21.67
CA GLU A 106 -4.20 18.49 -21.25
C GLU A 106 -4.70 18.61 -19.80
N ILE A 107 -5.69 17.79 -19.44
CA ILE A 107 -6.14 17.71 -18.04
C ILE A 107 -5.00 17.27 -17.13
N GLY A 108 -4.26 16.23 -17.53
CA GLY A 108 -3.10 15.76 -16.77
C GLY A 108 -2.09 16.87 -16.52
N ASN A 109 -1.79 17.66 -17.54
CA ASN A 109 -0.86 18.81 -17.43
C ASN A 109 -1.36 19.87 -16.43
N ILE A 110 -2.65 20.18 -16.45
CA ILE A 110 -3.25 21.16 -15.54
C ILE A 110 -3.27 20.64 -14.10
N MET A 111 -3.64 19.39 -13.92
CA MET A 111 -3.65 18.72 -12.60
C MET A 111 -2.26 18.67 -11.99
N MET A 112 -1.26 18.24 -12.79
CA MET A 112 0.12 18.13 -12.30
C MET A 112 0.73 19.48 -11.98
N SER A 113 0.45 20.52 -12.77
CA SER A 113 0.91 21.85 -12.42
C SER A 113 0.42 22.27 -11.04
N GLY A 114 -0.87 22.06 -10.73
CA GLY A 114 -1.42 22.37 -9.42
C GLY A 114 -0.85 21.49 -8.30
N PHE A 115 -0.61 20.21 -8.57
CA PHE A 115 0.00 19.28 -7.61
C PHE A 115 1.44 19.67 -7.27
N ILE A 116 2.27 19.91 -8.27
CA ILE A 116 3.69 20.27 -8.10
C ILE A 116 3.85 21.66 -7.51
N ASP A 117 3.02 22.64 -7.91
CA ASP A 117 3.05 24.00 -7.35
C ASP A 117 2.79 23.97 -5.83
N GLY A 118 1.85 23.10 -5.36
CA GLY A 118 1.61 22.92 -3.93
C GLY A 118 2.83 22.43 -3.17
N TRP A 119 3.58 21.48 -3.73
CA TRP A 119 4.84 21.00 -3.16
C TRP A 119 5.93 22.07 -3.18
N ALA A 120 6.09 22.78 -4.30
CA ALA A 120 7.08 23.84 -4.45
C ALA A 120 6.86 24.98 -3.45
N ASP A 121 5.62 25.42 -3.28
CA ASP A 121 5.25 26.48 -2.33
C ASP A 121 5.55 26.08 -0.88
N TYR A 122 5.22 24.87 -0.48
CA TYR A 122 5.46 24.39 0.89
C TYR A 122 6.94 24.23 1.19
N LEU A 123 7.68 23.64 0.25
CA LEU A 123 9.11 23.37 0.41
C LEU A 123 9.96 24.64 0.22
N GLU A 124 9.33 25.78 -0.15
CA GLU A 124 10.02 27.00 -0.56
C GLU A 124 11.09 26.72 -1.64
N ALA A 125 10.79 25.76 -2.53
CA ALA A 125 11.72 25.17 -3.49
C ALA A 125 11.26 25.41 -4.92
N SER A 126 12.20 25.37 -5.86
CA SER A 126 11.87 25.36 -7.29
C SER A 126 11.76 23.91 -7.76
N ILE A 127 10.57 23.52 -8.19
CA ILE A 127 10.30 22.22 -8.80
C ILE A 127 9.70 22.49 -10.18
N GLU A 128 10.32 21.97 -11.22
CA GLU A 128 9.86 22.09 -12.60
C GLU A 128 9.42 20.72 -13.09
N HIS A 129 8.33 20.63 -13.87
CA HIS A 129 7.88 19.40 -14.46
C HIS A 129 8.08 19.36 -15.98
N THR A 130 8.28 18.16 -16.52
CA THR A 130 8.40 17.94 -17.97
C THR A 130 7.02 18.04 -18.64
N PRO A 131 6.96 18.18 -19.98
CA PRO A 131 5.72 18.01 -20.71
C PRO A 131 5.09 16.63 -20.51
N PRO A 132 3.74 16.51 -20.55
CA PRO A 132 3.06 15.24 -20.37
C PRO A 132 3.41 14.21 -21.45
N THR A 133 3.55 12.96 -21.01
CA THR A 133 3.65 11.79 -21.88
C THR A 133 2.44 10.90 -21.66
N TYR A 134 1.60 10.76 -22.69
CA TYR A 134 0.44 9.89 -22.67
C TYR A 134 0.87 8.43 -22.93
N VAL A 135 0.43 7.51 -22.08
CA VAL A 135 0.70 6.08 -22.18
C VAL A 135 -0.61 5.29 -22.01
N GLU A 136 -0.68 4.14 -22.63
CA GLU A 136 -1.75 3.15 -22.45
C GLU A 136 -1.11 1.79 -22.19
N GLY A 137 -1.67 1.03 -21.26
CA GLY A 137 -1.14 -0.30 -20.94
C GLY A 137 -1.82 -0.93 -19.75
N THR A 138 -1.28 -2.05 -19.34
CA THR A 138 -1.70 -2.79 -18.16
C THR A 138 -0.71 -2.53 -17.02
N GLY A 139 -1.21 -2.49 -15.80
CA GLY A 139 -0.40 -2.49 -14.59
C GLY A 139 0.90 -1.68 -14.69
N ARG A 140 2.02 -2.40 -14.72
CA ARG A 140 3.36 -1.81 -14.74
C ARG A 140 3.71 -1.00 -15.99
N GLU A 141 3.05 -1.27 -17.14
CA GLU A 141 3.38 -0.60 -18.41
C GLU A 141 3.05 0.89 -18.39
N ILE A 142 2.13 1.31 -17.52
CA ILE A 142 1.76 2.73 -17.38
C ILE A 142 2.61 3.48 -16.36
N LEU A 143 3.41 2.79 -15.55
CA LEU A 143 4.33 3.42 -14.60
C LEU A 143 5.57 3.93 -15.34
N PRO A 144 6.25 4.96 -14.83
CA PRO A 144 7.55 5.40 -15.33
C PRO A 144 8.58 4.26 -15.32
N ALA A 145 9.67 4.43 -16.03
CA ALA A 145 10.81 3.51 -15.90
C ALA A 145 11.34 3.57 -14.46
N GLY A 146 11.55 2.41 -13.85
CA GLY A 146 12.09 2.35 -12.48
C GLY A 146 13.47 2.96 -12.34
N PRO A 147 13.96 3.09 -11.11
CA PRO A 147 15.31 3.53 -10.87
C PRO A 147 16.26 2.67 -11.71
N GLU A 148 17.17 3.31 -12.46
CA GLU A 148 18.19 2.58 -13.20
C GLU A 148 18.98 1.75 -12.18
N SER A 149 18.89 0.41 -12.31
CA SER A 149 19.82 -0.48 -11.60
C SER A 149 21.22 -0.05 -12.03
N THR A 150 21.91 0.65 -11.14
CA THR A 150 23.32 0.95 -11.39
C THR A 150 24.02 -0.40 -11.41
N ASP A 151 24.34 -0.86 -12.64
CA ASP A 151 25.28 -1.94 -12.88
C ASP A 151 26.63 -1.55 -12.28
N THR A 152 26.74 -1.61 -10.96
CA THR A 152 28.02 -1.57 -10.28
C THR A 152 28.66 -2.94 -10.47
N GLU A 153 29.56 -3.04 -11.47
CA GLU A 153 30.57 -4.11 -11.58
C GLU A 153 31.53 -4.15 -10.38
N SER A 154 31.12 -3.73 -9.20
CA SER A 154 31.82 -3.90 -7.95
C SER A 154 31.13 -5.01 -7.17
N GLY A 155 31.77 -6.18 -7.14
CA GLY A 155 31.30 -7.40 -6.49
C GLY A 155 31.20 -7.33 -4.95
N ASP A 156 30.64 -6.29 -4.41
CA ASP A 156 30.01 -6.26 -3.10
C ASP A 156 28.52 -6.45 -3.36
N ALA A 157 28.02 -7.61 -3.02
CA ALA A 157 26.60 -7.87 -2.86
C ALA A 157 26.14 -7.10 -1.60
N ASP A 158 26.11 -5.77 -1.70
CA ASP A 158 25.29 -4.96 -0.84
C ASP A 158 23.90 -5.05 -1.46
N SER A 159 23.03 -5.78 -0.81
CA SER A 159 21.63 -5.97 -1.18
C SER A 159 20.96 -4.59 -1.24
N GLY A 160 21.07 -3.91 -2.36
CA GLY A 160 20.30 -2.73 -2.66
C GLY A 160 18.85 -3.19 -2.75
N LEU A 161 18.11 -3.05 -1.66
CA LEU A 161 16.68 -3.24 -1.65
C LEU A 161 16.11 -2.27 -2.68
N ASP A 162 15.47 -2.80 -3.72
CA ASP A 162 14.84 -2.01 -4.79
C ASP A 162 13.54 -1.32 -4.30
N GLN A 163 13.44 -1.07 -2.98
CA GLN A 163 12.28 -0.45 -2.36
C GLN A 163 12.26 1.06 -2.58
N VAL A 164 11.09 1.56 -2.90
CA VAL A 164 10.83 2.95 -3.21
C VAL A 164 9.72 3.53 -2.35
N PHE A 165 9.80 4.83 -2.11
CA PHE A 165 8.68 5.57 -1.54
C PHE A 165 7.71 5.97 -2.66
N VAL A 166 6.44 5.64 -2.46
CA VAL A 166 5.35 6.00 -3.34
C VAL A 166 4.36 6.87 -2.59
N PHE A 167 4.09 8.05 -3.11
CA PHE A 167 2.98 8.88 -2.63
C PHE A 167 1.78 8.58 -3.54
N LYS A 168 0.76 7.94 -2.99
CA LYS A 168 -0.46 7.57 -3.72
C LYS A 168 -1.63 8.38 -3.20
N SER A 169 -2.33 9.08 -4.10
CA SER A 169 -3.62 9.68 -3.81
C SER A 169 -4.69 9.06 -4.69
N GLU A 170 -5.77 8.62 -4.08
CA GLU A 170 -6.96 8.11 -4.74
C GLU A 170 -8.04 9.18 -4.76
N ILE A 171 -8.63 9.39 -5.94
CA ILE A 171 -9.63 10.40 -6.17
C ILE A 171 -10.89 9.71 -6.70
N GLU A 172 -12.02 9.90 -6.02
CA GLU A 172 -13.31 9.36 -6.41
C GLU A 172 -14.16 10.43 -7.11
N TRP A 173 -14.89 10.02 -8.15
CA TRP A 173 -15.91 10.85 -8.77
C TRP A 173 -17.24 10.65 -8.05
N LEU A 174 -17.84 11.76 -7.62
CA LEU A 174 -19.00 11.72 -6.73
C LEU A 174 -20.28 11.20 -7.43
N ASP A 175 -20.38 11.36 -8.75
CA ASP A 175 -21.54 10.96 -9.55
C ASP A 175 -21.38 9.61 -10.25
N GLU A 176 -20.18 9.03 -10.24
CA GLU A 176 -19.86 7.77 -10.89
C GLU A 176 -18.96 6.92 -10.00
N SER A 177 -19.13 5.59 -10.01
CA SER A 177 -18.22 4.67 -9.32
C SER A 177 -16.93 4.49 -10.12
N VAL A 178 -16.15 5.55 -10.26
CA VAL A 178 -14.88 5.58 -10.98
C VAL A 178 -13.87 6.31 -10.12
N SER A 179 -12.72 5.70 -9.97
CA SER A 179 -11.57 6.29 -9.28
C SER A 179 -10.43 6.53 -10.26
N PHE A 180 -9.59 7.47 -9.94
CA PHE A 180 -8.30 7.64 -10.59
C PHE A 180 -7.21 7.91 -9.53
N TYR A 181 -5.96 7.73 -9.92
CA TYR A 181 -4.85 7.78 -8.98
C TYR A 181 -3.80 8.77 -9.40
N ILE A 182 -3.18 9.41 -8.42
CA ILE A 182 -1.93 10.16 -8.57
C ILE A 182 -0.83 9.36 -7.87
N TYR A 183 0.14 8.88 -8.63
CA TYR A 183 1.35 8.28 -8.10
C TYR A 183 2.50 9.27 -8.25
N MET A 184 3.19 9.57 -7.15
CA MET A 184 4.43 10.33 -7.15
C MET A 184 5.54 9.43 -6.64
N LEU A 185 6.60 9.33 -7.42
CA LEU A 185 7.74 8.43 -7.26
C LEU A 185 9.01 9.30 -7.16
N PRO A 186 9.30 9.87 -5.99
CA PRO A 186 10.47 10.72 -5.84
C PRO A 186 11.76 9.90 -5.84
N GLU A 187 12.82 10.47 -6.38
CA GLU A 187 14.17 9.92 -6.24
C GLU A 187 14.61 9.96 -4.77
N TYR A 188 15.34 8.93 -4.36
CA TYR A 188 15.74 8.75 -2.95
C TYR A 188 16.58 9.90 -2.38
N ASP A 189 17.63 10.33 -3.07
CA ASP A 189 18.56 11.35 -2.57
C ASP A 189 17.92 12.74 -2.44
N PRO A 190 17.18 13.25 -3.44
CA PRO A 190 16.40 14.47 -3.32
C PRO A 190 15.37 14.42 -2.19
N LEU A 191 14.61 13.33 -2.10
CA LEU A 191 13.64 13.13 -1.02
C LEU A 191 14.30 13.13 0.36
N ALA A 192 15.43 12.42 0.51
CA ALA A 192 16.20 12.39 1.74
C ALA A 192 16.67 13.79 2.15
N GLY A 193 17.12 14.59 1.18
CA GLY A 193 17.55 15.97 1.41
C GLY A 193 16.40 16.87 1.89
N VAL A 194 15.21 16.67 1.35
CA VAL A 194 14.02 17.45 1.72
C VAL A 194 13.52 17.03 3.12
N ILE A 195 13.38 15.74 3.39
CA ILE A 195 12.98 15.21 4.71
C ILE A 195 13.97 15.68 5.79
N GLY A 196 15.28 15.55 5.54
CA GLY A 196 16.30 15.95 6.52
C GLY A 196 16.31 17.43 6.89
N ARG A 197 15.80 18.32 6.02
CA ARG A 197 15.64 19.76 6.33
C ARG A 197 14.40 20.07 7.19
N HIS A 198 13.39 19.22 7.15
CA HIS A 198 12.12 19.43 7.82
C HIS A 198 11.95 18.55 9.07
N ALA A 199 12.95 17.69 9.38
CA ALA A 199 12.94 16.86 10.58
C ALA A 199 13.05 17.71 11.85
N ASP A 200 12.06 17.62 12.73
CA ASP A 200 11.99 18.39 13.97
C ASP A 200 12.88 17.82 15.08
N SER A 201 13.23 16.54 15.05
CA SER A 201 14.15 15.92 16.01
C SER A 201 14.91 14.73 15.43
N GLU A 202 16.23 14.66 15.67
CA GLU A 202 17.04 13.48 15.31
C GLU A 202 16.74 12.26 16.21
N ASP A 203 16.20 12.49 17.42
CA ASP A 203 15.98 11.43 18.41
C ASP A 203 14.72 10.59 18.13
N ASP A 204 13.79 11.10 17.30
CA ASP A 204 12.54 10.43 16.95
C ASP A 204 12.54 9.84 15.51
N ALA A 205 13.66 9.92 14.82
CA ALA A 205 13.75 9.52 13.42
C ALA A 205 14.17 8.06 13.24
N ILE A 206 13.39 7.31 12.46
CA ILE A 206 13.65 5.91 12.10
C ILE A 206 14.59 5.88 10.88
N PRO A 207 15.70 5.14 10.92
CA PRO A 207 16.51 4.90 9.73
C PRO A 207 15.72 4.14 8.66
N VAL A 208 15.76 4.60 7.41
CA VAL A 208 15.00 4.00 6.30
C VAL A 208 15.45 2.57 6.02
N ASP A 209 16.75 2.29 6.13
CA ASP A 209 17.29 0.93 6.05
C ASP A 209 16.64 -0.04 7.03
N LYS A 210 16.28 0.41 8.23
CA LYS A 210 15.53 -0.41 9.19
C LYS A 210 14.07 -0.62 8.78
N LEU A 211 13.42 0.38 8.18
CA LEU A 211 12.08 0.22 7.63
C LEU A 211 12.08 -0.74 6.44
N GLN A 212 13.08 -0.64 5.58
CA GLN A 212 13.25 -1.55 4.44
C GLN A 212 13.42 -2.99 4.90
N VAL A 213 14.36 -3.23 5.82
CA VAL A 213 14.56 -4.56 6.42
C VAL A 213 13.28 -5.05 7.11
N PHE A 214 12.57 -4.19 7.81
CA PHE A 214 11.31 -4.55 8.46
C PHE A 214 10.22 -4.96 7.43
N ASN A 215 10.13 -4.25 6.31
CA ASN A 215 9.20 -4.59 5.23
C ASN A 215 9.54 -5.96 4.61
N GLU A 216 10.82 -6.20 4.26
CA GLU A 216 11.31 -7.48 3.75
C GLU A 216 10.99 -8.65 4.69
N MET A 217 11.22 -8.45 5.97
CA MET A 217 10.96 -9.46 6.99
C MET A 217 9.47 -9.70 7.23
N THR A 218 8.64 -8.69 6.99
CA THR A 218 7.18 -8.84 6.98
C THR A 218 6.74 -9.69 5.79
N TYR A 219 7.36 -9.49 4.62
CA TYR A 219 7.15 -10.37 3.47
C TYR A 219 7.46 -11.83 3.80
N ASP A 220 8.61 -12.12 4.43
CA ASP A 220 8.96 -13.47 4.87
C ASP A 220 7.93 -14.04 5.85
N GLY A 221 7.39 -13.22 6.74
CA GLY A 221 6.32 -13.61 7.67
C GLY A 221 5.03 -13.95 6.92
N THR A 222 4.68 -13.16 5.91
CA THR A 222 3.51 -13.41 5.05
C THR A 222 3.69 -14.68 4.22
N GLN A 223 4.88 -14.90 3.68
CA GLN A 223 5.20 -16.12 2.94
C GLN A 223 5.06 -17.38 3.83
N ARG A 224 5.52 -17.35 5.07
CA ARG A 224 5.31 -18.44 6.02
C ARG A 224 3.84 -18.66 6.37
N ALA A 225 3.06 -17.58 6.48
CA ALA A 225 1.61 -17.71 6.65
C ALA A 225 0.97 -18.37 5.43
N ALA A 226 1.39 -18.05 4.21
CA ALA A 226 0.95 -18.68 2.97
C ALA A 226 1.31 -20.18 2.94
N GLU A 227 2.53 -20.56 3.30
CA GLU A 227 2.95 -21.96 3.44
C GLU A 227 2.10 -22.75 4.46
N ASN A 228 1.70 -22.10 5.56
CA ASN A 228 0.81 -22.72 6.54
C ASN A 228 -0.60 -22.95 5.99
N VAL A 229 -1.11 -22.00 5.18
CA VAL A 229 -2.38 -22.16 4.44
C VAL A 229 -2.29 -23.36 3.50
N GLU A 230 -1.24 -23.46 2.69
CA GLU A 230 -1.01 -24.58 1.77
C GLU A 230 -0.96 -25.93 2.51
N MET A 231 -0.23 -26.02 3.63
CA MET A 231 -0.16 -27.24 4.43
C MET A 231 -1.52 -27.72 4.94
N MET A 232 -2.43 -26.80 5.23
CA MET A 232 -3.74 -27.13 5.80
C MET A 232 -4.79 -27.41 4.74
N THR A 233 -4.78 -26.66 3.68
CA THR A 233 -5.81 -26.69 2.64
C THR A 233 -5.41 -27.55 1.44
N GLY A 234 -4.11 -27.72 1.22
CA GLY A 234 -3.55 -28.31 0.01
C GLY A 234 -3.63 -27.38 -1.20
N ILE A 235 -3.94 -26.10 -1.00
CA ILE A 235 -4.00 -25.06 -2.03
C ILE A 235 -2.66 -24.34 -2.02
N GLU A 236 -1.94 -24.38 -3.15
CA GLU A 236 -0.69 -23.64 -3.34
C GLU A 236 -0.97 -22.12 -3.21
N THR A 237 -0.33 -21.48 -2.25
CA THR A 237 -0.58 -20.10 -1.85
C THR A 237 0.74 -19.36 -1.73
N GLU A 238 0.82 -18.19 -2.32
CA GLU A 238 2.01 -17.34 -2.29
C GLU A 238 1.66 -15.95 -1.75
N ALA A 239 2.63 -15.30 -1.08
CA ALA A 239 2.55 -13.88 -0.76
C ALA A 239 2.81 -13.10 -2.05
N GLU A 240 1.89 -12.21 -2.42
CA GLU A 240 2.01 -11.45 -3.67
C GLU A 240 2.64 -10.08 -3.42
N VAL A 241 2.11 -9.34 -2.45
CA VAL A 241 2.59 -8.00 -2.12
C VAL A 241 2.71 -7.85 -0.61
N THR A 242 3.79 -7.22 -0.17
CA THR A 242 3.91 -6.70 1.19
C THR A 242 4.42 -5.26 1.12
N GLN A 243 3.68 -4.36 1.73
CA GLN A 243 4.01 -2.93 1.74
C GLN A 243 3.83 -2.33 3.12
N LEU A 244 4.69 -1.38 3.46
CA LEU A 244 4.57 -0.56 4.66
C LEU A 244 3.98 0.80 4.28
N SER A 245 2.73 1.03 4.63
CA SER A 245 2.02 2.27 4.37
C SER A 245 2.00 3.19 5.59
N PHE A 246 1.95 4.47 5.35
CA PHE A 246 1.80 5.51 6.36
C PHE A 246 0.65 6.44 5.98
N ALA A 247 -0.31 6.60 6.87
CA ALA A 247 -1.49 7.42 6.64
C ALA A 247 -2.03 8.05 7.94
N PRO A 248 -2.84 9.13 7.85
CA PRO A 248 -3.64 9.58 8.97
C PRO A 248 -4.56 8.48 9.49
N ILE A 249 -4.72 8.40 10.81
CA ILE A 249 -5.53 7.32 11.42
C ILE A 249 -6.98 7.33 10.94
N GLU A 250 -7.52 8.48 10.59
CA GLU A 250 -8.88 8.67 10.07
C GLU A 250 -9.05 8.12 8.65
N ASP A 251 -7.96 7.93 7.91
CA ASP A 251 -7.98 7.36 6.56
C ASP A 251 -7.73 5.85 6.54
N VAL A 252 -7.32 5.25 7.66
CA VAL A 252 -7.08 3.80 7.77
C VAL A 252 -8.31 2.97 7.38
N PRO A 253 -9.54 3.27 7.85
CA PRO A 253 -10.72 2.50 7.47
C PRO A 253 -11.06 2.58 5.97
N LYS A 254 -10.67 3.65 5.30
CA LYS A 254 -10.92 3.83 3.88
C LYS A 254 -10.04 2.91 3.02
N GLN A 255 -8.87 2.50 3.53
CA GLN A 255 -7.92 1.66 2.79
C GLN A 255 -8.42 0.23 2.58
N VAL A 256 -9.23 -0.28 3.50
CA VAL A 256 -9.86 -1.61 3.38
C VAL A 256 -11.14 -1.58 2.53
N GLY A 257 -11.64 -0.39 2.20
CA GLY A 257 -12.78 -0.23 1.29
C GLY A 257 -14.15 -0.54 1.89
N THR A 258 -15.13 -0.64 1.01
CA THR A 258 -16.56 -0.82 1.36
C THR A 258 -17.10 -2.21 1.03
N ASP A 259 -16.30 -3.09 0.45
CA ASP A 259 -16.68 -4.46 0.18
C ASP A 259 -16.91 -5.25 1.47
N THR A 260 -17.70 -6.30 1.38
CA THR A 260 -17.95 -7.19 2.52
C THR A 260 -16.83 -8.20 2.64
N TYR A 261 -16.29 -8.30 3.85
CA TYR A 261 -15.24 -9.24 4.20
C TYR A 261 -15.66 -10.19 5.31
N VAL A 262 -15.13 -11.38 5.24
CA VAL A 262 -15.14 -12.37 6.32
C VAL A 262 -13.71 -12.58 6.78
N GLY A 263 -13.48 -12.63 8.08
CA GLY A 263 -12.10 -12.80 8.54
C GLY A 263 -11.96 -12.79 10.04
N THR A 264 -10.75 -12.56 10.50
CA THR A 264 -10.42 -12.53 11.93
C THR A 264 -9.68 -11.27 12.31
N VAL A 265 -9.94 -10.82 13.52
CA VAL A 265 -9.22 -9.72 14.17
C VAL A 265 -8.63 -10.25 15.46
N VAL A 266 -7.34 -9.98 15.66
CA VAL A 266 -6.62 -10.25 16.92
C VAL A 266 -5.98 -8.96 17.44
N GLU A 267 -5.86 -8.86 18.75
CA GLU A 267 -5.01 -7.88 19.41
C GLU A 267 -3.70 -8.58 19.76
N PHE A 268 -2.58 -8.06 19.25
CA PHE A 268 -1.26 -8.54 19.64
C PHE A 268 -0.66 -7.62 20.71
N THR A 269 0.10 -8.22 21.61
CA THR A 269 0.68 -7.56 22.79
C THR A 269 2.16 -7.88 22.88
N GLY A 270 2.92 -6.94 23.40
CA GLY A 270 4.38 -7.03 23.48
C GLY A 270 5.00 -5.74 22.96
N VAL A 271 6.11 -5.83 22.23
CA VAL A 271 6.75 -4.69 21.57
C VAL A 271 7.05 -5.10 20.12
N PRO A 272 6.30 -4.59 19.13
CA PRO A 272 5.15 -3.69 19.26
C PRO A 272 3.86 -4.39 19.73
N SER A 273 2.88 -3.63 20.20
CA SER A 273 1.48 -4.04 20.36
C SER A 273 0.61 -3.46 19.25
N GLY A 274 -0.61 -3.97 19.08
CA GLY A 274 -1.53 -3.47 18.07
C GLY A 274 -2.62 -4.45 17.66
N PHE A 275 -3.11 -4.31 16.42
CA PHE A 275 -4.13 -5.18 15.83
C PHE A 275 -3.62 -5.82 14.55
N LEU A 276 -4.01 -7.08 14.34
CA LEU A 276 -3.83 -7.80 13.09
C LEU A 276 -5.19 -8.28 12.60
N LEU A 277 -5.44 -8.04 11.33
CA LEU A 277 -6.62 -8.48 10.61
C LEU A 277 -6.18 -9.44 9.51
N VAL A 278 -6.94 -10.52 9.35
CA VAL A 278 -6.85 -11.43 8.20
C VAL A 278 -8.24 -11.44 7.58
N LEU A 279 -8.36 -10.88 6.39
CA LEU A 279 -9.63 -10.63 5.71
C LEU A 279 -9.69 -11.38 4.38
N PHE A 280 -10.85 -11.93 4.07
CA PHE A 280 -11.16 -12.61 2.83
C PHE A 280 -12.43 -11.99 2.25
N ASP A 281 -12.53 -11.83 0.95
CA ASP A 281 -13.83 -11.63 0.33
C ASP A 281 -14.75 -12.84 0.59
N GLU A 282 -16.06 -12.65 0.52
CA GLU A 282 -17.01 -13.72 0.88
C GLU A 282 -16.84 -15.00 0.04
N ALA A 283 -16.47 -14.87 -1.24
CA ALA A 283 -16.28 -16.03 -2.11
C ALA A 283 -14.99 -16.79 -1.74
N SER A 284 -13.91 -16.07 -1.49
CA SER A 284 -12.65 -16.63 -1.00
C SER A 284 -12.82 -17.31 0.35
N ALA A 285 -13.57 -16.69 1.28
CA ALA A 285 -13.86 -17.27 2.60
C ALA A 285 -14.60 -18.62 2.50
N VAL A 286 -15.58 -18.73 1.60
CA VAL A 286 -16.29 -20.00 1.37
C VAL A 286 -15.33 -21.05 0.81
N HIS A 287 -14.61 -20.72 -0.28
CA HIS A 287 -13.72 -21.67 -0.95
C HIS A 287 -12.63 -22.23 -0.03
N ILE A 288 -11.97 -21.35 0.74
CA ILE A 288 -10.89 -21.77 1.63
C ILE A 288 -11.43 -22.59 2.81
N ALA A 289 -12.58 -22.21 3.36
CA ALA A 289 -13.21 -22.95 4.43
C ALA A 289 -13.64 -24.36 3.97
N GLU A 290 -14.19 -24.49 2.77
CA GLU A 290 -14.54 -25.78 2.18
C GLU A 290 -13.32 -26.67 1.94
N ALA A 291 -12.19 -26.09 1.51
CA ALA A 291 -10.93 -26.84 1.34
C ALA A 291 -10.38 -27.41 2.66
N MET A 292 -10.67 -26.76 3.78
CA MET A 292 -10.29 -27.26 5.12
C MET A 292 -11.24 -28.35 5.64
N MET A 293 -12.39 -28.55 5.02
CA MET A 293 -13.40 -29.49 5.50
C MET A 293 -13.23 -30.90 4.86
N PRO A 294 -13.41 -31.98 5.64
CA PRO A 294 -13.25 -33.32 5.11
C PRO A 294 -14.45 -33.82 4.24
N VAL A 295 -15.50 -33.03 4.12
CA VAL A 295 -16.73 -33.37 3.39
C VAL A 295 -17.19 -32.15 2.60
N GLU A 296 -17.39 -32.33 1.30
CA GLU A 296 -18.02 -31.34 0.45
C GLU A 296 -19.38 -30.93 1.02
N MET A 297 -19.60 -29.67 1.27
CA MET A 297 -20.86 -29.10 1.68
C MET A 297 -21.53 -28.45 0.46
N ASP A 298 -22.75 -28.87 0.21
CA ASP A 298 -23.60 -28.26 -0.85
C ASP A 298 -24.35 -27.06 -0.23
N ALA A 299 -23.57 -26.04 0.21
CA ALA A 299 -24.11 -24.88 0.88
C ALA A 299 -23.87 -23.64 0.00
N ASP A 300 -24.95 -23.09 -0.51
CA ASP A 300 -24.94 -21.80 -1.25
C ASP A 300 -24.76 -20.58 -0.31
N GLU A 301 -24.62 -20.80 1.00
CA GLU A 301 -24.54 -19.74 2.02
C GLU A 301 -23.42 -20.01 3.04
N PHE A 302 -22.82 -18.95 3.56
CA PHE A 302 -21.82 -19.00 4.63
C PHE A 302 -22.46 -19.53 5.94
N THR A 303 -21.87 -20.59 6.53
CA THR A 303 -22.44 -21.33 7.67
C THR A 303 -21.54 -21.26 8.90
N ASP A 304 -22.06 -21.64 10.09
CA ASP A 304 -21.30 -21.74 11.35
C ASP A 304 -20.05 -22.65 11.22
N GLN A 305 -20.03 -23.58 10.26
CA GLN A 305 -18.86 -24.44 10.02
C GLN A 305 -17.80 -23.70 9.22
N HIS A 306 -18.20 -22.88 8.27
CA HIS A 306 -17.30 -21.98 7.56
C HIS A 306 -16.68 -20.98 8.56
N GLU A 307 -17.46 -20.40 9.47
CA GLU A 307 -16.98 -19.51 10.53
C GLU A 307 -15.86 -20.18 11.35
N SER A 308 -16.09 -21.41 11.81
CA SER A 308 -15.10 -22.15 12.60
C SER A 308 -13.81 -22.46 11.83
N ALA A 309 -13.92 -22.74 10.52
CA ALA A 309 -12.76 -22.96 9.66
C ALA A 309 -11.95 -21.66 9.46
N ILE A 310 -12.62 -20.54 9.23
CA ILE A 310 -11.97 -19.22 9.10
C ILE A 310 -11.31 -18.78 10.42
N GLU A 311 -11.95 -19.03 11.58
CA GLU A 311 -11.32 -18.75 12.88
C GLU A 311 -10.02 -19.54 13.08
N GLU A 312 -10.00 -20.83 12.74
CA GLU A 312 -8.81 -21.67 12.84
C GLU A 312 -7.73 -21.23 11.86
N LEU A 313 -8.10 -20.93 10.61
CA LEU A 313 -7.17 -20.42 9.60
C LEU A 313 -6.56 -19.09 10.04
N GLY A 314 -7.40 -18.14 10.47
CA GLY A 314 -6.95 -16.85 10.95
C GLY A 314 -6.00 -16.96 12.15
N ASN A 315 -6.22 -17.93 13.04
CA ASN A 315 -5.31 -18.18 14.16
C ASN A 315 -3.93 -18.67 13.69
N ILE A 316 -3.90 -19.52 12.68
CA ILE A 316 -2.65 -20.07 12.13
C ILE A 316 -1.89 -19.02 11.34
N MET A 317 -2.58 -18.27 10.49
CA MET A 317 -1.97 -17.16 9.74
C MET A 317 -1.41 -16.10 10.68
N THR A 318 -2.20 -15.70 11.69
CA THR A 318 -1.75 -14.75 12.73
C THR A 318 -0.51 -15.25 13.45
N SER A 319 -0.48 -16.52 13.87
CA SER A 319 0.68 -17.07 14.56
C SER A 319 1.92 -17.04 13.68
N GLY A 320 1.81 -17.43 12.42
CA GLY A 320 2.93 -17.38 11.46
C GLY A 320 3.49 -15.97 11.27
N PHE A 321 2.59 -15.01 11.10
CA PHE A 321 2.94 -13.61 10.91
C PHE A 321 3.61 -12.99 12.16
N VAL A 322 2.98 -13.17 13.33
CA VAL A 322 3.48 -12.63 14.60
C VAL A 322 4.79 -13.30 15.02
N ASP A 323 4.95 -14.61 14.82
CA ASP A 323 6.20 -15.32 15.07
C ASP A 323 7.33 -14.81 14.17
N GLY A 324 7.03 -14.48 12.93
CA GLY A 324 7.97 -13.81 12.01
C GLY A 324 8.51 -12.51 12.63
N TRP A 325 7.64 -11.65 13.10
CA TRP A 325 8.03 -10.39 13.74
C TRP A 325 8.81 -10.60 15.03
N ALA A 326 8.33 -11.46 15.93
CA ALA A 326 8.97 -11.71 17.21
C ALA A 326 10.42 -12.19 17.05
N ASN A 327 10.64 -13.08 16.08
CA ASN A 327 11.98 -13.60 15.79
C ASN A 327 12.94 -12.50 15.34
N VAL A 328 12.48 -11.61 14.54
CA VAL A 328 13.24 -10.56 13.91
C VAL A 328 13.49 -9.41 14.86
N LEU A 329 12.44 -8.88 15.45
CA LEU A 329 12.54 -7.81 16.42
C LEU A 329 13.11 -8.28 17.76
N ARG A 330 13.36 -9.62 17.92
CA ARG A 330 13.84 -10.25 19.16
C ARG A 330 13.00 -9.87 20.38
N THR A 331 11.73 -9.70 20.17
CA THR A 331 10.76 -9.39 21.19
C THR A 331 9.85 -10.60 21.44
N THR A 332 9.10 -10.57 22.51
CA THR A 332 8.02 -11.52 22.72
C THR A 332 6.73 -10.82 22.33
N VAL A 333 6.07 -11.35 21.32
CA VAL A 333 4.76 -10.89 20.89
C VAL A 333 3.76 -12.01 21.10
N ASP A 334 2.76 -11.76 21.92
CA ASP A 334 1.65 -12.67 22.17
C ASP A 334 0.38 -12.09 21.52
N HIS A 335 -0.59 -12.93 21.19
CA HIS A 335 -1.86 -12.46 20.64
C HIS A 335 -3.08 -13.04 21.37
N THR A 336 -4.18 -12.32 21.32
CA THR A 336 -5.48 -12.80 21.81
C THR A 336 -6.02 -13.90 20.87
N PRO A 337 -6.95 -14.75 21.35
CA PRO A 337 -7.70 -15.61 20.44
C PRO A 337 -8.36 -14.77 19.33
N PRO A 338 -8.38 -15.27 18.07
CA PRO A 338 -9.00 -14.56 16.97
C PRO A 338 -10.50 -14.35 17.23
N ARG A 339 -10.99 -13.21 16.79
CA ARG A 339 -12.41 -12.87 16.81
C ARG A 339 -12.89 -12.79 15.37
N LEU A 340 -13.84 -13.64 15.01
CA LEU A 340 -14.48 -13.60 13.70
C LEU A 340 -15.17 -12.26 13.46
N VAL A 341 -15.04 -11.75 12.25
CA VAL A 341 -15.73 -10.58 11.74
C VAL A 341 -16.36 -10.92 10.39
N HIS A 342 -17.56 -10.38 10.14
CA HIS A 342 -18.25 -10.48 8.87
C HIS A 342 -19.04 -9.20 8.68
N ASP A 343 -18.45 -8.23 7.97
CA ASP A 343 -19.04 -6.91 7.75
C ASP A 343 -18.30 -6.19 6.60
N MET A 344 -18.74 -5.00 6.27
CA MET A 344 -17.99 -4.12 5.36
C MET A 344 -16.61 -3.78 5.93
N GLY A 345 -15.59 -3.72 5.09
CA GLY A 345 -14.20 -3.46 5.50
C GLY A 345 -14.07 -2.25 6.42
N ARG A 346 -14.66 -1.11 6.05
CA ARG A 346 -14.69 0.09 6.89
C ARG A 346 -15.31 -0.16 8.27
N ALA A 347 -16.38 -0.91 8.36
CA ALA A 347 -17.06 -1.19 9.63
C ALA A 347 -16.23 -2.11 10.55
N ILE A 348 -15.41 -2.98 9.97
CA ILE A 348 -14.45 -3.82 10.70
C ILE A 348 -13.33 -2.97 11.28
N VAL A 349 -12.78 -2.03 10.48
CA VAL A 349 -11.56 -1.27 10.81
C VAL A 349 -11.85 -0.03 11.65
N ASP A 350 -12.99 0.67 11.47
CA ASP A 350 -13.35 1.88 12.21
C ASP A 350 -13.16 1.78 13.73
N PRO A 351 -13.62 0.72 14.43
CA PRO A 351 -13.43 0.61 15.87
C PRO A 351 -11.96 0.46 16.28
N LEU A 352 -11.15 -0.19 15.45
CA LEU A 352 -9.73 -0.41 15.69
C LEU A 352 -8.95 0.88 15.49
N ALA A 353 -9.20 1.58 14.39
CA ALA A 353 -8.62 2.89 14.11
C ALA A 353 -8.98 3.89 15.22
N ALA A 354 -10.23 3.90 15.69
CA ALA A 354 -10.66 4.74 16.81
C ALA A 354 -9.95 4.40 18.14
N GLN A 355 -9.59 3.13 18.35
CA GLN A 355 -8.82 2.72 19.54
C GLN A 355 -7.36 3.15 19.43
N VAL A 356 -6.72 2.90 18.29
CA VAL A 356 -5.34 3.32 18.02
C VAL A 356 -5.23 4.84 18.04
N GLY A 357 -6.18 5.56 17.45
CA GLY A 357 -6.25 7.01 17.39
C GLY A 357 -6.40 7.75 18.73
N GLN A 358 -6.62 7.02 19.84
CA GLN A 358 -6.56 7.62 21.17
C GLN A 358 -5.14 8.00 21.59
N HIS A 359 -4.13 7.46 20.92
CA HIS A 359 -2.73 7.57 21.32
C HIS A 359 -1.80 8.08 20.20
N GLN A 360 -2.23 8.06 18.96
CA GLN A 360 -1.44 8.48 17.79
C GLN A 360 -2.34 9.13 16.74
N GLU A 361 -1.80 10.05 15.95
CA GLU A 361 -2.52 10.77 14.89
C GLU A 361 -2.35 10.08 13.52
N HIS A 362 -1.31 9.27 13.36
CA HIS A 362 -0.99 8.54 12.15
C HIS A 362 -0.84 7.06 12.46
N ALA A 363 -0.89 6.23 11.45
CA ALA A 363 -0.65 4.80 11.54
C ALA A 363 0.37 4.34 10.51
N PHE A 364 1.27 3.45 10.95
CA PHE A 364 1.88 2.51 10.05
C PHE A 364 0.90 1.36 9.82
N ILE A 365 0.73 1.00 8.57
CA ILE A 365 -0.14 -0.08 8.15
C ILE A 365 0.73 -1.02 7.34
N ILE A 366 0.76 -2.26 7.74
CA ILE A 366 1.43 -3.30 6.99
C ILE A 366 0.33 -4.02 6.24
N ASP A 367 0.36 -3.88 4.93
CA ASP A 367 -0.60 -4.50 4.03
C ASP A 367 0.11 -5.64 3.29
N SER A 368 -0.44 -6.83 3.36
CA SER A 368 0.07 -7.99 2.64
C SER A 368 -1.09 -8.69 1.93
N GLU A 369 -0.86 -9.12 0.72
CA GLU A 369 -1.81 -9.87 -0.08
C GLU A 369 -1.28 -11.28 -0.35
N MET A 370 -2.17 -12.25 -0.32
CA MET A 370 -1.91 -13.63 -0.71
C MET A 370 -2.86 -14.03 -1.82
N ARG A 371 -2.36 -14.76 -2.79
CA ARG A 371 -3.14 -15.30 -3.90
C ARG A 371 -2.78 -16.75 -4.20
N THR A 372 -3.61 -17.38 -5.00
CA THR A 372 -3.41 -18.73 -5.53
C THR A 372 -3.79 -18.76 -7.02
N ASP A 373 -3.05 -19.56 -7.79
CA ASP A 373 -3.28 -19.71 -9.24
C ASP A 373 -4.50 -20.59 -9.58
N ASP A 374 -4.88 -21.52 -8.70
CA ASP A 374 -5.87 -22.57 -9.01
C ASP A 374 -7.31 -22.21 -8.62
N ILE A 375 -7.52 -21.30 -7.70
CA ILE A 375 -8.84 -20.88 -7.20
C ILE A 375 -8.79 -19.36 -7.04
N ALA A 376 -9.86 -18.65 -7.42
CA ALA A 376 -10.00 -17.23 -7.13
C ALA A 376 -10.06 -17.02 -5.60
N PHE A 377 -8.92 -17.03 -4.96
CA PHE A 377 -8.74 -16.86 -3.53
C PHE A 377 -7.77 -15.72 -3.29
N GLY A 378 -8.20 -14.77 -2.51
CA GLY A 378 -7.38 -13.67 -2.04
C GLY A 378 -7.54 -13.52 -0.53
N ALA A 379 -6.45 -13.26 0.16
CA ALA A 379 -6.44 -12.89 1.57
C ALA A 379 -5.66 -11.60 1.74
N GLU A 380 -6.24 -10.68 2.47
CA GLU A 380 -5.60 -9.43 2.86
C GLU A 380 -5.20 -9.52 4.34
N ILE A 381 -3.94 -9.20 4.63
CA ILE A 381 -3.44 -9.11 6.00
C ILE A 381 -3.10 -7.66 6.29
N HIS A 382 -3.75 -7.08 7.29
CA HIS A 382 -3.50 -5.72 7.72
C HIS A 382 -3.02 -5.71 9.17
N ALA A 383 -1.85 -5.15 9.43
CA ALA A 383 -1.36 -4.95 10.79
C ALA A 383 -1.28 -3.46 11.13
N LEU A 384 -1.80 -3.11 12.29
CA LEU A 384 -1.86 -1.76 12.84
C LEU A 384 -1.07 -1.71 14.16
N PRO A 385 0.25 -1.61 14.12
CA PRO A 385 1.08 -1.54 15.31
C PRO A 385 0.96 -0.19 16.03
N ASN A 386 1.22 -0.20 17.34
CA ASN A 386 1.47 1.01 18.09
C ASN A 386 2.76 1.66 17.55
N GLU A 387 2.66 2.89 17.07
CA GLU A 387 3.72 3.64 16.42
C GLU A 387 4.98 3.78 17.28
N LYS A 388 4.81 4.15 18.54
CA LYS A 388 5.93 4.36 19.45
C LYS A 388 6.67 3.07 19.76
N GLU A 389 5.92 1.99 19.99
CA GLU A 389 6.48 0.68 20.31
C GLU A 389 7.16 0.05 19.07
N LEU A 390 6.58 0.25 17.89
CA LEU A 390 7.23 -0.15 16.63
C LEU A 390 8.56 0.57 16.45
N ARG A 391 8.61 1.88 16.70
CA ARG A 391 9.85 2.64 16.63
C ARG A 391 10.88 2.12 17.63
N GLU A 392 10.48 1.87 18.89
CA GLU A 392 11.37 1.30 19.90
C GLU A 392 11.93 -0.06 19.45
N ALA A 393 11.09 -0.92 18.86
CA ALA A 393 11.51 -2.20 18.32
C ALA A 393 12.50 -2.05 17.15
N LEU A 394 12.23 -1.13 16.23
CA LEU A 394 13.10 -0.85 15.09
C LEU A 394 14.44 -0.22 15.53
N ASP A 395 14.46 0.56 16.61
CA ASP A 395 15.72 1.11 17.14
C ASP A 395 16.68 0.01 17.61
N GLU A 396 16.16 -1.10 18.12
CA GLU A 396 16.93 -2.25 18.54
C GLU A 396 17.29 -3.21 17.38
N LEU A 397 16.68 -3.03 16.21
CA LEU A 397 16.91 -3.87 15.03
C LEU A 397 18.36 -3.69 14.51
N LEU A 398 19.07 -4.80 14.33
CA LEU A 398 20.43 -4.85 13.77
C LEU A 398 20.37 -5.29 12.32
N VAL A 399 20.45 -4.33 11.39
CA VAL A 399 20.38 -4.53 9.93
C VAL A 399 21.38 -5.60 9.44
N GLU A 400 22.61 -5.62 9.96
CA GLU A 400 23.66 -6.59 9.59
C GLU A 400 23.32 -8.07 9.90
N ARG A 401 22.18 -8.34 10.51
CA ARG A 401 21.77 -9.70 10.90
C ARG A 401 20.52 -10.19 10.19
N ALA A 402 19.88 -9.39 9.39
CA ALA A 402 18.77 -9.81 8.54
C ALA A 402 19.20 -10.98 7.62
N ASP A 403 20.42 -10.87 7.04
CA ASP A 403 21.02 -11.90 6.18
C ASP A 403 21.38 -13.23 6.91
N GLN A 404 21.39 -13.25 8.24
CA GLN A 404 21.78 -14.45 9.01
C GLN A 404 20.59 -15.35 9.38
N THR A 405 19.36 -14.94 9.13
CA THR A 405 18.17 -15.74 9.46
C THR A 405 17.95 -16.90 8.49
N GLU A 406 18.51 -16.86 7.30
CA GLU A 406 18.49 -17.98 6.35
C GLU A 406 19.46 -19.13 6.72
N ALA A 407 20.49 -18.87 7.51
CA ALA A 407 21.58 -19.82 7.71
C ALA A 407 21.41 -20.79 8.89
N ASP A 408 20.49 -20.57 9.82
CA ASP A 408 20.47 -21.29 11.09
C ASP A 408 19.46 -22.46 11.18
N VAL A 409 18.62 -22.68 10.17
CA VAL A 409 17.67 -23.81 10.16
C VAL A 409 18.38 -25.16 9.92
N GLU A 410 19.55 -25.17 9.27
CA GLU A 410 20.33 -26.40 9.02
C GLU A 410 21.14 -26.91 10.23
N GLN A 411 21.25 -26.15 11.32
CA GLN A 411 22.07 -26.55 12.50
C GLN A 411 21.27 -27.16 13.67
N ILE A 412 19.96 -27.34 13.54
CA ILE A 412 19.10 -27.85 14.65
C ILE A 412 18.66 -29.31 14.41
N PHE A 413 19.17 -30.01 13.41
CA PHE A 413 18.95 -31.46 13.24
C PHE A 413 20.23 -32.27 13.35
#